data_d32e43a1b9abb9a42ed6ca497d70579a
#
_entry.id   d32e43a1b9abb9a42ed6ca497d70579a
#
_cell.length_a   1.000
_cell.length_b   1.000
_cell.length_c   1.000
_cell.angle_alpha   90.00
_cell.angle_beta   90.00
_cell.angle_gamma   90.00
#
_symmetry.space_group_name_H-M   'P 1'
#
loop_
_entity.id
_entity.type
_entity.pdbx_description
1 polymer ?
#
loop_
_entity_poly.entity_id
_entity_poly.type
_entity_poly.pdbx_seq_one_letter_code
_entity_poly.pdbx_strand_id
1 'polypeptide(L)'
;TPGHSSAASDVYKRQVSEHYALNYASYTHFTSPIRRYPDLVVHRVIKSLIKEKGGPVSLSDKQLIMDRIYLEDDLIEVASQCSARERTAEAAEREALNILKCSFAESLIGNTYKGQIVGVTNFGLFIHLQNINIEGLCHIKYLPRNEYYVFDEDSKMLQSNSSRHSYSLGDYVKVNIEKVETFGQKIDLRIVS
;
A
#
# COMPACT_ATOMS: atom_id res chain seq x y z
N THR A 1 -3.78 -7.48 -3.62
CA THR A 1 -2.61 -6.64 -3.96
C THR A 1 -1.36 -7.36 -3.49
N PRO A 2 -0.40 -7.67 -4.36
CA PRO A 2 0.86 -8.24 -3.92
C PRO A 2 1.55 -7.20 -3.02
N GLY A 3 1.83 -7.60 -1.77
CA GLY A 3 2.54 -6.75 -0.83
C GLY A 3 3.89 -6.34 -1.42
N HIS A 4 4.17 -5.05 -1.41
CA HIS A 4 5.48 -4.54 -1.77
C HIS A 4 6.49 -5.12 -0.78
N SER A 5 7.24 -6.12 -1.23
CA SER A 5 8.39 -6.63 -0.49
C SER A 5 9.43 -5.51 -0.49
N SER A 6 9.71 -4.95 0.68
CA SER A 6 10.74 -3.93 0.82
C SER A 6 12.10 -4.52 0.43
N ALA A 7 12.90 -3.75 -0.31
CA ALA A 7 14.23 -4.16 -0.77
C ALA A 7 15.15 -4.63 0.38
N ALA A 8 14.97 -4.06 1.57
CA ALA A 8 15.72 -4.47 2.75
C ALA A 8 15.26 -5.83 3.30
N SER A 9 13.98 -6.19 3.13
CA SER A 9 13.49 -7.54 3.44
C SER A 9 14.10 -8.59 2.51
N ASP A 10 14.43 -8.23 1.28
CA ASP A 10 15.04 -9.13 0.30
C ASP A 10 16.52 -9.39 0.60
N VAL A 11 17.23 -8.43 1.19
CA VAL A 11 18.61 -8.61 1.66
C VAL A 11 18.66 -9.49 2.93
N TYR A 12 17.65 -9.38 3.80
CA TYR A 12 17.58 -10.12 5.07
C TYR A 12 17.25 -11.59 4.90
N LYS A 13 16.41 -11.95 3.96
CA LYS A 13 16.05 -13.35 3.74
C LYS A 13 17.18 -14.07 3.03
N ARG A 14 17.85 -15.00 3.73
CA ARG A 14 18.75 -16.02 3.15
C ARG A 14 18.05 -16.91 2.09
N GLN A 15 16.75 -16.80 1.98
CA GLN A 15 16.00 -17.32 0.84
C GLN A 15 16.15 -16.29 -0.28
N VAL A 16 16.79 -16.72 -1.35
CA VAL A 16 16.81 -16.03 -2.64
C VAL A 16 15.37 -15.62 -2.95
N SER A 17 15.03 -14.35 -2.72
CA SER A 17 13.70 -13.90 -3.08
C SER A 17 13.72 -13.67 -4.58
N GLU A 18 13.14 -14.62 -5.28
CA GLU A 18 12.91 -14.49 -6.71
C GLU A 18 12.05 -13.26 -6.97
N HIS A 19 12.53 -12.36 -7.79
CA HIS A 19 11.70 -11.25 -8.23
C HIS A 19 10.72 -11.78 -9.28
N TYR A 20 9.50 -12.11 -8.84
CA TYR A 20 8.48 -12.78 -9.66
C TYR A 20 8.30 -12.13 -11.04
N ALA A 21 8.22 -10.80 -11.11
CA ALA A 21 8.00 -10.09 -12.36
C ALA A 21 9.22 -10.05 -13.29
N LEU A 22 10.45 -10.12 -12.75
CA LEU A 22 11.70 -10.10 -13.52
C LEU A 22 12.30 -11.49 -13.69
N ASN A 23 11.77 -12.50 -12.99
CA ASN A 23 12.26 -13.88 -12.99
C ASN A 23 13.76 -14.00 -12.70
N TYR A 24 14.30 -13.16 -11.80
CA TYR A 24 15.68 -13.23 -11.34
C TYR A 24 15.77 -13.99 -10.03
N ALA A 25 16.69 -14.94 -9.96
CA ALA A 25 16.98 -15.72 -8.75
C ALA A 25 17.57 -14.87 -7.61
N SER A 26 18.19 -13.74 -7.91
CA SER A 26 18.72 -12.78 -6.92
C SER A 26 18.50 -11.37 -7.44
N TYR A 27 17.97 -10.53 -6.57
CA TYR A 27 17.68 -9.13 -6.90
C TYR A 27 18.00 -8.22 -5.73
N THR A 28 18.58 -7.07 -6.02
CA THR A 28 18.74 -5.99 -5.05
C THR A 28 18.54 -4.62 -5.71
N HIS A 29 18.10 -3.67 -4.94
CA HIS A 29 18.06 -2.28 -5.37
C HIS A 29 19.48 -1.70 -5.46
N PHE A 30 19.73 -0.90 -6.49
CA PHE A 30 21.06 -0.35 -6.75
C PHE A 30 21.07 1.09 -7.26
N THR A 31 19.98 1.52 -7.91
CA THR A 31 19.99 2.70 -8.79
C THR A 31 19.70 4.03 -8.10
N SER A 32 19.33 4.04 -6.82
CA SER A 32 18.92 5.26 -6.11
C SER A 32 19.61 5.47 -4.75
N PRO A 33 20.96 5.53 -4.70
CA PRO A 33 21.72 5.62 -3.44
C PRO A 33 21.56 6.96 -2.69
N ILE A 34 21.00 7.98 -3.35
CA ILE A 34 20.73 9.28 -2.71
C ILE A 34 19.55 9.18 -1.72
N ARG A 35 18.52 8.42 -2.06
CA ARG A 35 17.28 8.35 -1.30
C ARG A 35 17.01 6.99 -0.67
N ARG A 36 17.71 5.93 -1.07
CA ARG A 36 17.61 4.59 -0.50
C ARG A 36 18.92 4.16 0.12
N TYR A 37 18.95 4.04 1.44
CA TYR A 37 20.15 3.65 2.17
C TYR A 37 20.67 2.24 1.81
N PRO A 38 19.84 1.22 1.55
CA PRO A 38 20.31 -0.07 1.06
C PRO A 38 21.15 0.03 -0.21
N ASP A 39 20.71 0.85 -1.18
CA ASP A 39 21.48 1.09 -2.42
C ASP A 39 22.87 1.68 -2.10
N LEU A 40 22.92 2.64 -1.18
CA LEU A 40 24.19 3.25 -0.75
C LEU A 40 25.11 2.21 -0.10
N VAL A 41 24.58 1.30 0.72
CA VAL A 41 25.35 0.21 1.33
C VAL A 41 25.94 -0.68 0.26
N VAL A 42 25.13 -1.11 -0.72
CA VAL A 42 25.61 -1.92 -1.86
C VAL A 42 26.71 -1.21 -2.63
N HIS A 43 26.57 0.11 -2.90
CA HIS A 43 27.61 0.90 -3.56
C HIS A 43 28.92 0.95 -2.74
N ARG A 44 28.82 1.08 -1.42
CA ARG A 44 29.99 1.09 -0.53
C ARG A 44 30.71 -0.25 -0.55
N VAL A 45 29.97 -1.35 -0.45
CA VAL A 45 30.51 -2.71 -0.53
C VAL A 45 31.25 -2.92 -1.86
N ILE A 46 30.62 -2.61 -2.99
CA ILE A 46 31.22 -2.75 -4.32
C ILE A 46 32.49 -1.88 -4.46
N LYS A 47 32.44 -0.62 -4.02
CA LYS A 47 33.63 0.27 -4.08
C LYS A 47 34.79 -0.25 -3.25
N SER A 48 34.53 -0.79 -2.07
CA SER A 48 35.58 -1.37 -1.23
C SER A 48 36.22 -2.58 -1.89
N LEU A 49 35.43 -3.45 -2.51
CA LEU A 49 35.92 -4.60 -3.25
C LEU A 49 36.80 -4.22 -4.44
N ILE A 50 36.36 -3.24 -5.23
CA ILE A 50 37.11 -2.74 -6.38
C ILE A 50 38.47 -2.15 -5.91
N LYS A 51 38.47 -1.39 -4.80
CA LYS A 51 39.66 -0.79 -4.24
C LYS A 51 40.67 -1.84 -3.74
N GLU A 52 40.21 -2.87 -3.07
CA GLU A 52 41.08 -3.94 -2.55
C GLU A 52 41.69 -4.80 -3.65
N LYS A 53 40.92 -5.13 -4.69
CA LYS A 53 41.37 -6.00 -5.78
C LYS A 53 42.13 -5.30 -6.89
N GLY A 54 41.91 -4.01 -7.06
CA GLY A 54 42.44 -3.27 -8.22
C GLY A 54 41.91 -3.73 -9.57
N GLY A 55 40.76 -4.46 -9.58
CA GLY A 55 40.18 -5.03 -10.78
C GLY A 55 38.71 -5.50 -10.61
N PRO A 56 38.15 -6.17 -11.62
CA PRO A 56 36.77 -6.62 -11.58
C PRO A 56 36.51 -7.63 -10.44
N VAL A 57 35.37 -7.49 -9.80
CA VAL A 57 34.90 -8.32 -8.67
C VAL A 57 34.24 -9.59 -9.19
N SER A 58 34.59 -10.74 -8.61
CA SER A 58 34.01 -12.03 -8.97
C SER A 58 33.23 -12.64 -7.79
N LEU A 59 32.39 -13.64 -8.10
CA LEU A 59 31.62 -14.37 -7.05
C LEU A 59 32.50 -15.10 -6.01
N SER A 60 33.78 -15.42 -6.37
CA SER A 60 34.76 -15.99 -5.44
C SER A 60 35.26 -15.05 -4.37
N ASP A 61 34.97 -13.75 -4.49
CA ASP A 61 35.42 -12.71 -3.55
C ASP A 61 34.48 -12.54 -2.34
N LYS A 62 33.48 -13.41 -2.24
CA LYS A 62 32.48 -13.37 -1.17
C LYS A 62 33.12 -13.38 0.23
N GLN A 63 34.21 -14.15 0.43
CA GLN A 63 34.89 -14.23 1.72
C GLN A 63 35.56 -12.90 2.11
N LEU A 64 36.15 -12.17 1.14
CA LEU A 64 36.74 -10.86 1.36
C LEU A 64 35.73 -9.79 1.79
N ILE A 65 34.50 -9.91 1.32
CA ILE A 65 33.40 -9.00 1.69
C ILE A 65 33.01 -9.21 3.16
N MET A 66 32.86 -10.48 3.55
CA MET A 66 32.39 -10.89 4.87
C MET A 66 33.41 -10.56 5.97
N ASP A 67 34.69 -10.72 5.69
CA ASP A 67 35.75 -10.62 6.73
C ASP A 67 36.23 -9.19 7.01
N ARG A 68 35.93 -8.20 6.16
CA ARG A 68 36.60 -6.88 6.23
C ARG A 68 35.75 -5.63 6.12
N ILE A 69 34.52 -5.71 5.57
CA ILE A 69 33.76 -4.49 5.25
C ILE A 69 32.55 -4.34 6.15
N TYR A 70 31.82 -5.41 6.35
CA TYR A 70 30.67 -5.51 7.25
C TYR A 70 30.59 -6.95 7.76
N LEU A 71 30.41 -7.12 9.06
CA LEU A 71 29.98 -8.41 9.60
C LEU A 71 28.58 -8.72 9.04
N GLU A 72 28.27 -9.99 8.78
CA GLU A 72 26.95 -10.41 8.25
C GLU A 72 25.82 -9.91 9.17
N ASP A 73 26.07 -9.96 10.48
CA ASP A 73 25.11 -9.47 11.49
C ASP A 73 24.83 -7.97 11.37
N ASP A 74 25.86 -7.14 11.08
CA ASP A 74 25.67 -5.69 10.88
C ASP A 74 24.81 -5.40 9.64
N LEU A 75 24.99 -6.17 8.55
CA LEU A 75 24.17 -6.03 7.35
C LEU A 75 22.72 -6.43 7.59
N ILE A 76 22.50 -7.48 8.38
CA ILE A 76 21.17 -7.94 8.79
C ILE A 76 20.47 -6.86 9.60
N GLU A 77 21.15 -6.27 10.58
CA GLU A 77 20.60 -5.21 11.40
C GLU A 77 20.24 -3.97 10.55
N VAL A 78 21.17 -3.52 9.72
CA VAL A 78 20.93 -2.39 8.79
C VAL A 78 19.75 -2.66 7.88
N ALA A 79 19.65 -3.85 7.29
CA ALA A 79 18.53 -4.22 6.41
C ALA A 79 17.18 -4.20 7.15
N SER A 80 17.14 -4.73 8.37
CA SER A 80 15.96 -4.71 9.23
C SER A 80 15.52 -3.29 9.58
N GLN A 81 16.47 -2.44 9.97
CA GLN A 81 16.19 -1.03 10.27
C GLN A 81 15.69 -0.28 9.03
N CYS A 82 16.29 -0.50 7.86
CA CYS A 82 15.85 0.12 6.61
C CYS A 82 14.39 -0.26 6.28
N SER A 83 14.05 -1.55 6.40
CA SER A 83 12.68 -2.02 6.17
C SER A 83 11.67 -1.42 7.14
N ALA A 84 12.04 -1.29 8.41
CA ALA A 84 11.18 -0.67 9.41
C ALA A 84 10.94 0.82 9.11
N ARG A 85 12.01 1.56 8.74
CA ARG A 85 11.93 2.99 8.41
C ARG A 85 11.14 3.24 7.12
N GLU A 86 11.29 2.39 6.12
CA GLU A 86 10.53 2.48 4.88
C GLU A 86 9.03 2.34 5.14
N ARG A 87 8.61 1.31 5.90
CA ARG A 87 7.21 1.14 6.31
C ARG A 87 6.66 2.34 7.10
N THR A 88 7.49 2.93 7.98
CA THR A 88 7.11 4.13 8.72
C THR A 88 6.93 5.33 7.80
N ALA A 89 7.81 5.52 6.83
CA ALA A 89 7.73 6.62 5.86
C ALA A 89 6.50 6.47 4.96
N GLU A 90 6.23 5.26 4.45
CA GLU A 90 5.02 4.97 3.64
C GLU A 90 3.72 5.19 4.43
N ALA A 91 3.71 4.80 5.71
CA ALA A 91 2.55 5.03 6.58
C ALA A 91 2.31 6.52 6.78
N ALA A 92 3.38 7.29 7.05
CA ALA A 92 3.29 8.73 7.24
C ALA A 92 2.85 9.47 5.96
N GLU A 93 3.35 9.07 4.79
CA GLU A 93 2.92 9.62 3.49
C GLU A 93 1.43 9.36 3.25
N ARG A 94 0.97 8.13 3.47
CA ARG A 94 -0.44 7.74 3.32
C ARG A 94 -1.34 8.53 4.27
N GLU A 95 -0.92 8.70 5.52
CA GLU A 95 -1.66 9.47 6.52
C GLU A 95 -1.76 10.94 6.11
N ALA A 96 -0.67 11.56 5.69
CA ALA A 96 -0.66 12.94 5.21
C ALA A 96 -1.58 13.14 4.00
N LEU A 97 -1.54 12.21 3.02
CA LEU A 97 -2.43 12.25 1.87
C LEU A 97 -3.90 12.10 2.26
N ASN A 98 -4.22 11.24 3.22
CA ASN A 98 -5.59 11.06 3.69
C ASN A 98 -6.12 12.33 4.39
N ILE A 99 -5.30 12.98 5.22
CA ILE A 99 -5.66 14.27 5.84
C ILE A 99 -5.97 15.33 4.77
N LEU A 100 -5.11 15.45 3.75
CA LEU A 100 -5.32 16.38 2.65
C LEU A 100 -6.60 16.07 1.86
N LYS A 101 -6.86 14.77 1.57
CA LYS A 101 -8.10 14.32 0.92
C LYS A 101 -9.34 14.66 1.74
N CYS A 102 -9.30 14.47 3.06
CA CYS A 102 -10.39 14.83 3.94
C CYS A 102 -10.60 16.36 3.99
N SER A 103 -9.54 17.13 4.13
CA SER A 103 -9.64 18.60 4.10
C SER A 103 -10.24 19.11 2.80
N PHE A 104 -9.85 18.54 1.66
CA PHE A 104 -10.45 18.86 0.37
C PHE A 104 -11.93 18.44 0.32
N ALA A 105 -12.27 17.25 0.81
CA ALA A 105 -13.64 16.73 0.82
C ALA A 105 -14.60 17.56 1.69
N GLU A 106 -14.12 18.25 2.73
CA GLU A 106 -14.94 19.16 3.55
C GLU A 106 -15.60 20.25 2.71
N SER A 107 -14.89 20.80 1.72
CA SER A 107 -15.42 21.83 0.81
C SER A 107 -16.48 21.27 -0.16
N LEU A 108 -16.61 19.97 -0.25
CA LEU A 108 -17.46 19.25 -1.20
C LEU A 108 -18.69 18.62 -0.55
N ILE A 109 -18.90 18.82 0.75
CA ILE A 109 -20.05 18.29 1.49
C ILE A 109 -21.36 18.75 0.83
N GLY A 110 -22.29 17.82 0.66
CA GLY A 110 -23.60 18.04 0.01
C GLY A 110 -23.60 17.89 -1.51
N ASN A 111 -22.44 17.84 -2.15
CA ASN A 111 -22.37 17.61 -3.60
C ASN A 111 -22.55 16.14 -3.97
N THR A 112 -23.11 15.90 -5.15
CA THR A 112 -23.37 14.54 -5.66
C THR A 112 -22.29 14.14 -6.65
N TYR A 113 -21.79 12.93 -6.49
CA TYR A 113 -20.77 12.32 -7.33
C TYR A 113 -21.18 10.94 -7.82
N LYS A 114 -20.64 10.54 -8.97
CA LYS A 114 -20.65 9.15 -9.41
C LYS A 114 -19.44 8.44 -8.78
N GLY A 115 -19.71 7.35 -8.08
CA GLY A 115 -18.67 6.53 -7.47
C GLY A 115 -18.78 5.07 -7.92
N GLN A 116 -17.69 4.35 -7.78
CA GLN A 116 -17.61 2.91 -8.00
C GLN A 116 -17.39 2.20 -6.67
N ILE A 117 -18.14 1.12 -6.43
CA ILE A 117 -17.96 0.28 -5.24
C ILE A 117 -16.64 -0.47 -5.37
N VAL A 118 -15.70 -0.19 -4.46
CA VAL A 118 -14.36 -0.81 -4.40
C VAL A 118 -14.20 -1.76 -3.24
N GLY A 119 -15.18 -1.82 -2.35
CA GLY A 119 -15.22 -2.76 -1.25
C GLY A 119 -16.63 -2.93 -0.71
N VAL A 120 -16.99 -4.17 -0.36
CA VAL A 120 -18.27 -4.53 0.24
C VAL A 120 -17.99 -5.24 1.57
N THR A 121 -18.61 -4.77 2.63
CA THR A 121 -18.48 -5.31 3.99
C THR A 121 -19.85 -5.45 4.66
N ASN A 122 -19.90 -6.15 5.77
CA ASN A 122 -21.13 -6.31 6.56
C ASN A 122 -21.67 -4.99 7.15
N PHE A 123 -20.81 -3.96 7.31
CA PHE A 123 -21.22 -2.66 7.85
C PHE A 123 -21.41 -1.57 6.80
N GLY A 124 -21.07 -1.83 5.52
CA GLY A 124 -21.29 -0.87 4.44
C GLY A 124 -20.42 -1.08 3.20
N LEU A 125 -20.46 -0.07 2.34
CA LEU A 125 -19.82 -0.05 1.03
C LEU A 125 -18.68 0.98 1.02
N PHE A 126 -17.50 0.58 0.59
CA PHE A 126 -16.42 1.50 0.24
C PHE A 126 -16.58 1.94 -1.20
N ILE A 127 -16.67 3.25 -1.42
CA ILE A 127 -16.97 3.81 -2.72
C ILE A 127 -15.88 4.79 -3.11
N HIS A 128 -15.30 4.58 -4.28
CA HIS A 128 -14.28 5.43 -4.86
C HIS A 128 -14.91 6.46 -5.81
N LEU A 129 -14.69 7.74 -5.53
CA LEU A 129 -15.17 8.87 -6.34
C LEU A 129 -14.11 9.19 -7.40
N GLN A 130 -14.27 8.65 -8.61
CA GLN A 130 -13.26 8.69 -9.67
C GLN A 130 -12.83 10.11 -10.05
N ASN A 131 -13.77 11.04 -10.13
CA ASN A 131 -13.50 12.42 -10.59
C ASN A 131 -12.60 13.23 -9.65
N ILE A 132 -12.58 12.88 -8.36
CA ILE A 132 -11.84 13.60 -7.32
C ILE A 132 -10.85 12.72 -6.57
N ASN A 133 -10.75 11.43 -6.93
CA ASN A 133 -9.83 10.44 -6.36
C ASN A 133 -9.92 10.32 -4.83
N ILE A 134 -11.15 10.29 -4.31
CA ILE A 134 -11.47 10.15 -2.89
C ILE A 134 -12.23 8.86 -2.68
N GLU A 135 -11.96 8.18 -1.59
CA GLU A 135 -12.73 7.03 -1.11
C GLU A 135 -13.49 7.39 0.15
N GLY A 136 -14.71 6.90 0.26
CA GLY A 136 -15.52 7.07 1.45
C GLY A 136 -16.35 5.84 1.77
N LEU A 137 -16.89 5.82 2.97
CA LEU A 137 -17.76 4.74 3.48
C LEU A 137 -19.22 5.16 3.39
N CYS A 138 -20.01 4.39 2.67
CA CYS A 138 -21.47 4.41 2.80
C CYS A 138 -21.89 3.33 3.80
N HIS A 139 -22.14 3.73 5.04
CA HIS A 139 -22.56 2.78 6.07
C HIS A 139 -23.93 2.18 5.73
N ILE A 140 -24.16 0.92 6.06
CA ILE A 140 -25.39 0.17 5.75
C ILE A 140 -26.69 0.91 6.18
N LYS A 141 -26.62 1.71 7.25
CA LYS A 141 -27.74 2.56 7.72
C LYS A 141 -28.13 3.69 6.76
N TYR A 142 -27.26 4.04 5.81
CA TYR A 142 -27.50 5.08 4.80
C TYR A 142 -27.94 4.50 3.44
N LEU A 143 -28.04 3.18 3.35
CA LEU A 143 -28.72 2.52 2.25
C LEU A 143 -30.24 2.77 2.32
N PRO A 144 -31.01 2.54 1.28
CA PRO A 144 -32.46 2.77 1.28
C PRO A 144 -33.13 2.16 2.51
N ARG A 145 -33.84 3.01 3.29
CA ARG A 145 -34.31 2.67 4.66
C ARG A 145 -35.39 1.59 4.75
N ASN A 146 -35.98 1.24 3.63
CA ASN A 146 -37.11 0.27 3.61
C ASN A 146 -36.62 -1.17 3.41
N GLU A 147 -35.31 -1.40 3.39
CA GLU A 147 -34.73 -2.69 3.07
C GLU A 147 -33.66 -3.08 4.08
N TYR A 148 -33.68 -4.35 4.47
CA TYR A 148 -32.60 -4.95 5.23
C TYR A 148 -31.62 -5.60 4.26
N TYR A 149 -30.34 -5.27 4.41
CA TYR A 149 -29.27 -5.84 3.60
C TYR A 149 -28.50 -6.86 4.40
N VAL A 150 -28.25 -8.00 3.80
CA VAL A 150 -27.43 -9.09 4.33
C VAL A 150 -26.15 -9.17 3.51
N PHE A 151 -25.04 -9.27 4.20
CA PHE A 151 -23.74 -9.47 3.56
C PHE A 151 -23.53 -10.96 3.27
N ASP A 152 -23.28 -11.27 2.03
CA ASP A 152 -22.88 -12.59 1.56
C ASP A 152 -21.36 -12.64 1.44
N GLU A 153 -20.71 -13.47 2.27
CA GLU A 153 -19.25 -13.60 2.30
C GLU A 153 -18.68 -14.27 1.06
N ASP A 154 -19.43 -15.18 0.45
CA ASP A 154 -18.97 -15.95 -0.72
C ASP A 154 -18.95 -15.07 -1.99
N SER A 155 -20.02 -14.34 -2.20
CA SER A 155 -20.17 -13.47 -3.38
C SER A 155 -19.65 -12.05 -3.17
N LYS A 156 -19.26 -11.66 -1.93
CA LYS A 156 -18.87 -10.30 -1.55
C LYS A 156 -19.90 -9.24 -1.97
N MET A 157 -21.17 -9.50 -1.68
CA MET A 157 -22.29 -8.63 -2.02
C MET A 157 -23.11 -8.27 -0.79
N LEU A 158 -23.75 -7.08 -0.82
CA LEU A 158 -24.85 -6.73 0.07
C LEU A 158 -26.15 -6.95 -0.69
N GLN A 159 -26.97 -7.92 -0.27
CA GLN A 159 -28.23 -8.26 -0.89
C GLN A 159 -29.41 -7.82 -0.02
N SER A 160 -30.43 -7.20 -0.63
CA SER A 160 -31.68 -6.88 0.04
C SER A 160 -32.52 -8.13 0.31
N ASN A 161 -33.08 -8.21 1.51
CA ASN A 161 -34.02 -9.29 1.87
C ASN A 161 -35.42 -9.10 1.26
N SER A 162 -35.78 -7.87 0.90
CA SER A 162 -37.16 -7.53 0.44
C SER A 162 -37.25 -7.28 -1.05
N SER A 163 -36.15 -6.92 -1.68
CA SER A 163 -36.09 -6.69 -3.14
C SER A 163 -34.97 -7.53 -3.76
N ARG A 164 -34.93 -7.58 -5.09
CA ARG A 164 -33.78 -8.18 -5.81
C ARG A 164 -32.61 -7.25 -5.94
N HIS A 165 -32.59 -6.16 -5.18
CA HIS A 165 -31.50 -5.18 -5.25
C HIS A 165 -30.27 -5.67 -4.50
N SER A 166 -29.11 -5.58 -5.13
CA SER A 166 -27.84 -5.95 -4.55
C SER A 166 -26.76 -4.93 -4.91
N TYR A 167 -25.76 -4.80 -4.06
CA TYR A 167 -24.56 -4.01 -4.29
C TYR A 167 -23.36 -4.93 -4.35
N SER A 168 -22.65 -4.88 -5.46
CA SER A 168 -21.49 -5.73 -5.73
C SER A 168 -20.25 -4.90 -5.97
N LEU A 169 -19.09 -5.54 -5.83
CA LEU A 169 -17.81 -4.92 -6.20
C LEU A 169 -17.83 -4.52 -7.68
N GLY A 170 -17.46 -3.28 -7.97
CA GLY A 170 -17.41 -2.75 -9.33
C GLY A 170 -18.66 -1.98 -9.77
N ASP A 171 -19.77 -2.09 -9.04
CA ASP A 171 -21.01 -1.37 -9.36
C ASP A 171 -20.82 0.15 -9.26
N TYR A 172 -21.59 0.88 -10.09
CA TYR A 172 -21.59 2.33 -10.06
C TYR A 172 -22.83 2.85 -9.34
N VAL A 173 -22.61 3.78 -8.44
CA VAL A 173 -23.66 4.42 -7.65
C VAL A 173 -23.51 5.94 -7.66
N LYS A 174 -24.60 6.65 -7.43
CA LYS A 174 -24.56 8.09 -7.15
C LYS A 174 -24.57 8.28 -5.64
N VAL A 175 -23.67 9.11 -5.15
CA VAL A 175 -23.52 9.38 -3.72
C VAL A 175 -23.32 10.85 -3.43
N ASN A 176 -23.80 11.27 -2.26
CA ASN A 176 -23.46 12.58 -1.67
C ASN A 176 -22.38 12.39 -0.61
N ILE A 177 -21.51 13.37 -0.45
CA ILE A 177 -20.63 13.49 0.72
C ILE A 177 -21.51 14.04 1.85
N GLU A 178 -21.74 13.21 2.87
CA GLU A 178 -22.61 13.56 4.01
C GLU A 178 -21.84 14.24 5.14
N LYS A 179 -20.71 13.67 5.49
CA LYS A 179 -19.86 14.11 6.60
C LYS A 179 -18.40 13.79 6.32
N VAL A 180 -17.54 14.68 6.77
CA VAL A 180 -16.09 14.46 6.77
C VAL A 180 -15.56 14.65 8.17
N GLU A 181 -14.67 13.76 8.60
CA GLU A 181 -13.97 13.81 9.86
C GLU A 181 -12.47 13.79 9.62
N THR A 182 -11.86 14.97 9.54
CA THR A 182 -10.47 15.14 9.10
C THR A 182 -9.48 14.44 10.01
N PHE A 183 -9.61 14.57 11.34
CA PHE A 183 -8.72 13.90 12.30
C PHE A 183 -8.93 12.37 12.33
N GLY A 184 -10.16 11.92 12.13
CA GLY A 184 -10.50 10.50 12.04
C GLY A 184 -10.23 9.91 10.65
N GLN A 185 -9.86 10.74 9.67
CA GLN A 185 -9.63 10.36 8.27
C GLN A 185 -10.81 9.58 7.66
N LYS A 186 -12.05 10.01 7.99
CA LYS A 186 -13.27 9.35 7.55
C LYS A 186 -14.11 10.27 6.68
N ILE A 187 -14.63 9.72 5.61
CA ILE A 187 -15.56 10.38 4.70
C ILE A 187 -16.81 9.51 4.61
N ASP A 188 -17.89 10.02 5.16
CA ASP A 188 -19.18 9.33 5.14
C ASP A 188 -19.94 9.74 3.86
N LEU A 189 -20.37 8.73 3.12
CA LEU A 189 -21.13 8.87 1.89
C LEU A 189 -22.55 8.38 2.09
N ARG A 190 -23.51 8.96 1.35
CA ARG A 190 -24.88 8.51 1.27
C ARG A 190 -25.27 8.23 -0.17
N ILE A 191 -25.81 7.06 -0.45
CA ILE A 191 -26.35 6.73 -1.78
C ILE A 191 -27.60 7.60 -2.04
N VAL A 192 -27.65 8.19 -3.22
CA VAL A 192 -28.75 9.00 -3.74
C VAL A 192 -29.46 8.18 -4.81
N SER A 193 -30.78 8.06 -4.70
CA SER A 193 -31.63 7.35 -5.65
C SER A 193 -31.75 8.10 -6.97
#